data_3ef69c467d2305ff828830109ad2b121
#
_entry.id   3ef69c467d2305ff828830109ad2b121
#
_cell.length_a   1.000
_cell.length_b   1.000
_cell.length_c   1.000
_cell.angle_alpha   90.00
_cell.angle_beta   90.00
_cell.angle_gamma   90.00
#
_symmetry.space_group_name_H-M   'P 1'
#
loop_
_entity.id
_entity.type
_entity.pdbx_description
1 polymer ?
#
loop_
_entity_poly.entity_id
_entity_poly.type
_entity_poly.pdbx_seq_one_letter_code
_entity_poly.pdbx_strand_id
1 'polypeptide(L)'
;MRLNSEEVNTILNTPCLIIRDLGFDLANIDRCKEQYLAFCKQLGTPIPHNHDPNSLVWDIRAVKNSNSIYQTHSELSAEADLHTDSAFSDNPEDYFCLLVLRKAMCKGGASILLSAEQFVSELRKEEKGARTEEILRTKPFPFSVPSIFAKNAEGRPEYSTGLILKDEHIRFRSDSIENAMQTFPSSVDAEQREAFAVAKRILADTPLTETLMLEPGEVIIIDNKKILHGRKSFEDENRHLLRIRLQNT
;
A
#
# COMPACT_ATOMS: atom_id res chain seq x y z
N MET A 1 15.40 7.65 -19.74
CA MET A 1 15.59 8.95 -19.04
C MET A 1 16.53 8.73 -17.88
N ARG A 2 17.45 9.67 -17.62
CA ARG A 2 18.38 9.64 -16.48
C ARG A 2 18.03 10.82 -15.57
N LEU A 3 17.75 10.55 -14.32
CA LEU A 3 17.51 11.57 -13.29
C LEU A 3 18.84 12.09 -12.74
N ASN A 4 18.90 13.39 -12.41
CA ASN A 4 19.98 13.93 -11.62
C ASN A 4 19.69 13.78 -10.11
N SER A 5 20.67 14.06 -9.25
CA SER A 5 20.53 13.89 -7.80
C SER A 5 19.47 14.80 -7.17
N GLU A 6 19.25 15.99 -7.71
CA GLU A 6 18.23 16.93 -7.23
C GLU A 6 16.81 16.43 -7.56
N GLU A 7 16.61 15.92 -8.78
CA GLU A 7 15.34 15.30 -9.19
C GLU A 7 15.01 14.07 -8.33
N VAL A 8 16.00 13.20 -8.08
CA VAL A 8 15.83 12.04 -7.19
C VAL A 8 15.43 12.50 -5.79
N ASN A 9 16.15 13.46 -5.21
CA ASN A 9 15.83 13.98 -3.88
C ASN A 9 14.42 14.61 -3.83
N THR A 10 14.04 15.36 -4.85
CA THR A 10 12.71 15.97 -4.92
C THR A 10 11.62 14.90 -4.95
N ILE A 11 11.81 13.85 -5.75
CA ILE A 11 10.87 12.73 -5.86
C ILE A 11 10.73 12.03 -4.50
N LEU A 12 11.84 11.66 -3.86
CA LEU A 12 11.83 10.88 -2.61
C LEU A 12 11.39 11.70 -1.38
N ASN A 13 11.50 13.02 -1.42
CA ASN A 13 11.00 13.90 -0.35
C ASN A 13 9.54 14.30 -0.54
N THR A 14 8.90 13.93 -1.66
CA THR A 14 7.48 14.17 -1.92
C THR A 14 6.70 12.89 -1.59
N PRO A 15 5.83 12.88 -0.56
CA PRO A 15 5.18 11.65 -0.10
C PRO A 15 4.35 10.93 -1.17
N CYS A 16 3.79 11.68 -2.13
CA CYS A 16 3.10 11.13 -3.28
C CYS A 16 3.34 12.04 -4.49
N LEU A 17 3.84 11.47 -5.59
CA LEU A 17 4.14 12.22 -6.80
C LEU A 17 3.69 11.46 -8.04
N ILE A 18 3.06 12.17 -8.98
CA ILE A 18 2.74 11.65 -10.31
C ILE A 18 3.72 12.24 -11.32
N ILE A 19 4.39 11.37 -12.05
CA ILE A 19 5.31 11.76 -13.13
C ILE A 19 4.71 11.38 -14.48
N ARG A 20 4.77 12.32 -15.41
CA ARG A 20 4.21 12.24 -16.76
C ARG A 20 5.33 12.25 -17.80
N ASP A 21 4.98 11.87 -19.01
CA ASP A 21 5.82 12.04 -20.20
C ASP A 21 7.22 11.38 -20.10
N LEU A 22 7.29 10.22 -19.41
CA LEU A 22 8.52 9.44 -19.24
C LEU A 22 8.97 8.72 -20.55
N GLY A 23 8.14 8.70 -21.57
CA GLY A 23 8.46 8.13 -22.89
C GLY A 23 8.60 6.62 -22.91
N PHE A 24 7.90 5.90 -22.03
CA PHE A 24 7.87 4.44 -22.04
C PHE A 24 7.17 3.90 -23.27
N ASP A 25 7.68 2.81 -23.82
CA ASP A 25 7.10 2.11 -24.98
C ASP A 25 5.91 1.24 -24.54
N LEU A 26 4.74 1.86 -24.36
CA LEU A 26 3.54 1.16 -23.90
C LEU A 26 3.02 0.10 -24.90
N ALA A 27 3.44 0.17 -26.17
CA ALA A 27 3.05 -0.79 -27.20
C ALA A 27 3.85 -2.10 -27.09
N ASN A 28 5.06 -2.04 -26.53
CA ASN A 28 5.92 -3.20 -26.29
C ASN A 28 6.10 -3.39 -24.77
N ILE A 29 5.33 -4.32 -24.20
CA ILE A 29 5.27 -4.53 -22.74
C ILE A 29 6.63 -4.91 -22.15
N ASP A 30 7.41 -5.76 -22.81
CA ASP A 30 8.70 -6.20 -22.29
C ASP A 30 9.69 -5.04 -22.24
N ARG A 31 9.77 -4.28 -23.33
CA ARG A 31 10.58 -3.07 -23.38
C ARG A 31 10.11 -2.01 -22.37
N CYS A 32 8.81 -1.86 -22.20
CA CYS A 32 8.22 -0.98 -21.18
C CYS A 32 8.66 -1.39 -19.77
N LYS A 33 8.60 -2.68 -19.43
CA LYS A 33 9.05 -3.22 -18.15
C LYS A 33 10.54 -2.93 -17.90
N GLU A 34 11.39 -3.12 -18.91
CA GLU A 34 12.83 -2.82 -18.81
C GLU A 34 13.07 -1.32 -18.55
N GLN A 35 12.41 -0.45 -19.31
CA GLN A 35 12.52 1.00 -19.15
C GLN A 35 12.02 1.46 -17.78
N TYR A 36 10.88 0.93 -17.34
CA TYR A 36 10.28 1.24 -16.06
C TYR A 36 11.15 0.78 -14.89
N LEU A 37 11.70 -0.44 -14.95
CA LEU A 37 12.65 -0.95 -13.96
C LEU A 37 13.91 -0.09 -13.89
N ALA A 38 14.45 0.30 -15.06
CA ALA A 38 15.63 1.17 -15.13
C ALA A 38 15.38 2.58 -14.55
N PHE A 39 14.14 3.09 -14.69
CA PHE A 39 13.71 4.33 -14.04
C PHE A 39 13.64 4.15 -12.52
N CYS A 40 12.94 3.14 -12.02
CA CYS A 40 12.77 2.91 -10.58
C CYS A 40 14.10 2.62 -9.84
N LYS A 41 15.07 1.98 -10.49
CA LYS A 41 16.42 1.76 -9.94
C LYS A 41 17.20 3.05 -9.62
N GLN A 42 16.80 4.18 -10.17
CA GLN A 42 17.38 5.47 -9.84
C GLN A 42 16.82 6.06 -8.54
N LEU A 43 15.68 5.55 -8.08
CA LEU A 43 14.98 6.02 -6.89
C LEU A 43 15.26 5.16 -5.64
N GLY A 44 15.72 3.92 -5.81
CA GLY A 44 16.01 3.01 -4.71
C GLY A 44 16.30 1.61 -5.21
N THR A 45 16.47 0.68 -4.28
CA THR A 45 16.71 -0.73 -4.58
C THR A 45 15.37 -1.46 -4.78
N PRO A 46 15.06 -1.94 -6.01
CA PRO A 46 13.88 -2.76 -6.23
C PRO A 46 13.93 -4.07 -5.42
N ILE A 47 12.84 -4.37 -4.73
CA ILE A 47 12.70 -5.62 -3.98
C ILE A 47 11.78 -6.60 -4.73
N PRO A 48 12.10 -7.91 -4.69
CA PRO A 48 11.33 -8.92 -5.40
C PRO A 48 9.87 -8.98 -4.93
N HIS A 49 9.03 -9.47 -5.81
CA HIS A 49 7.66 -9.82 -5.44
C HIS A 49 7.66 -11.00 -4.46
N ASN A 50 6.75 -10.96 -3.48
CA ASN A 50 6.70 -11.98 -2.42
C ASN A 50 6.38 -13.39 -2.94
N HIS A 51 5.71 -13.53 -4.09
CA HIS A 51 5.37 -14.82 -4.71
C HIS A 51 6.38 -15.29 -5.75
N ASP A 52 7.21 -14.37 -6.27
CA ASP A 52 8.25 -14.69 -7.25
C ASP A 52 9.52 -13.87 -6.93
N PRO A 53 10.50 -14.51 -6.28
CA PRO A 53 11.74 -13.84 -5.90
C PRO A 53 12.59 -13.38 -7.11
N ASN A 54 12.25 -13.79 -8.32
CA ASN A 54 12.94 -13.38 -9.54
C ASN A 54 12.23 -12.22 -10.24
N SER A 55 10.99 -11.88 -9.83
CA SER A 55 10.21 -10.81 -10.44
C SER A 55 10.33 -9.51 -9.65
N LEU A 56 10.94 -8.50 -10.27
CA LEU A 56 11.01 -7.13 -9.73
C LEU A 56 9.87 -6.24 -10.23
N VAL A 57 9.23 -6.63 -11.35
CA VAL A 57 8.11 -5.88 -11.95
C VAL A 57 6.88 -6.75 -11.92
N TRP A 58 5.86 -6.31 -11.23
CA TRP A 58 4.63 -7.06 -11.05
C TRP A 58 3.50 -6.52 -11.93
N ASP A 59 2.82 -7.42 -12.66
CA ASP A 59 1.61 -7.11 -13.41
C ASP A 59 0.39 -7.08 -12.48
N ILE A 60 -0.23 -5.92 -12.32
CA ILE A 60 -1.48 -5.74 -11.57
C ILE A 60 -2.65 -5.82 -12.55
N ARG A 61 -3.37 -6.93 -12.50
CA ARG A 61 -4.58 -7.19 -13.31
C ARG A 61 -5.63 -7.88 -12.45
N ALA A 62 -6.90 -7.59 -12.71
CA ALA A 62 -7.96 -8.41 -12.16
C ALA A 62 -7.93 -9.81 -12.81
N VAL A 63 -7.88 -10.86 -11.99
CA VAL A 63 -7.89 -12.24 -12.46
C VAL A 63 -9.24 -12.85 -12.10
N LYS A 64 -10.08 -13.13 -13.11
CA LYS A 64 -11.27 -13.98 -12.94
C LYS A 64 -10.82 -15.42 -12.73
N ASN A 65 -11.36 -16.06 -11.70
CA ASN A 65 -11.16 -17.50 -11.47
C ASN A 65 -9.69 -17.93 -11.31
N SER A 66 -8.90 -17.19 -10.54
CA SER A 66 -7.64 -17.78 -10.10
C SER A 66 -7.97 -18.97 -9.18
N ASN A 67 -7.52 -20.18 -9.55
CA ASN A 67 -7.53 -21.34 -8.65
C ASN A 67 -6.52 -21.16 -7.50
N SER A 68 -5.94 -19.97 -7.37
CA SER A 68 -5.05 -19.61 -6.27
C SER A 68 -5.86 -19.48 -4.99
N ILE A 69 -5.47 -20.24 -3.99
CA ILE A 69 -6.02 -20.18 -2.63
C ILE A 69 -5.76 -18.78 -2.01
N TYR A 70 -4.86 -18.01 -2.60
CA TYR A 70 -4.44 -16.69 -2.13
C TYR A 70 -4.60 -15.67 -3.25
N GLN A 71 -5.60 -14.79 -3.12
CA GLN A 71 -5.74 -13.60 -3.97
C GLN A 71 -5.31 -12.37 -3.18
N THR A 72 -4.46 -11.57 -3.79
CA THR A 72 -4.08 -10.26 -3.26
C THR A 72 -5.09 -9.19 -3.70
N HIS A 73 -5.19 -8.07 -2.97
CA HIS A 73 -6.04 -6.93 -3.40
C HIS A 73 -5.71 -6.44 -4.82
N SER A 74 -4.48 -6.68 -5.30
CA SER A 74 -4.05 -6.32 -6.65
C SER A 74 -4.71 -7.15 -7.75
N GLU A 75 -5.18 -8.36 -7.42
CA GLU A 75 -5.83 -9.31 -8.34
C GLU A 75 -7.35 -9.26 -8.25
N LEU A 76 -7.88 -8.51 -7.30
CA LEU A 76 -9.32 -8.34 -7.11
C LEU A 76 -9.80 -7.06 -7.81
N SER A 77 -11.04 -7.10 -8.33
CA SER A 77 -11.74 -5.91 -8.85
C SER A 77 -12.55 -5.18 -7.78
N ALA A 78 -12.69 -5.77 -6.60
CA ALA A 78 -13.36 -5.17 -5.44
C ALA A 78 -12.62 -3.92 -4.96
N GLU A 79 -13.30 -3.10 -4.18
CA GLU A 79 -12.68 -1.95 -3.50
C GLU A 79 -11.56 -2.42 -2.56
N ALA A 80 -10.47 -1.67 -2.52
CA ALA A 80 -9.41 -1.86 -1.55
C ALA A 80 -9.45 -0.68 -0.59
N ASP A 81 -9.68 -0.96 0.69
CA ASP A 81 -9.68 0.04 1.75
C ASP A 81 -8.30 0.72 1.89
N LEU A 82 -8.27 1.87 2.54
CA LEU A 82 -7.03 2.57 2.86
C LEU A 82 -6.11 1.70 3.72
N HIS A 83 -4.89 1.46 3.23
CA HIS A 83 -3.89 0.62 3.90
C HIS A 83 -2.47 1.06 3.54
N THR A 84 -1.49 0.53 4.26
CA THR A 84 -0.09 0.49 3.85
C THR A 84 0.27 -0.93 3.43
N ASP A 85 1.17 -1.05 2.45
CA ASP A 85 1.63 -2.34 1.98
C ASP A 85 2.54 -3.04 2.98
N SER A 86 2.55 -4.37 2.91
CA SER A 86 3.38 -5.24 3.76
C SER A 86 3.31 -4.91 5.26
N ALA A 87 2.14 -4.45 5.74
CA ALA A 87 1.94 -4.04 7.13
C ALA A 87 2.28 -5.14 8.15
N PHE A 88 2.33 -6.40 7.76
CA PHE A 88 2.76 -7.54 8.58
C PHE A 88 4.28 -7.73 8.63
N SER A 89 5.05 -7.06 7.76
CA SER A 89 6.51 -7.20 7.70
C SER A 89 7.20 -6.34 8.74
N ASP A 90 8.30 -6.83 9.32
CA ASP A 90 9.17 -6.03 10.18
C ASP A 90 9.91 -4.95 9.40
N ASN A 91 10.09 -5.16 8.10
CA ASN A 91 10.70 -4.20 7.17
C ASN A 91 9.85 -4.08 5.89
N PRO A 92 8.73 -3.34 5.93
CA PRO A 92 7.94 -3.08 4.73
C PRO A 92 8.73 -2.23 3.73
N GLU A 93 8.32 -2.25 2.48
CA GLU A 93 8.87 -1.36 1.45
C GLU A 93 8.76 0.12 1.85
N ASP A 94 9.78 0.91 1.54
CA ASP A 94 9.75 2.37 1.76
C ASP A 94 8.84 3.06 0.74
N TYR A 95 8.96 2.68 -0.52
CA TYR A 95 8.15 3.20 -1.61
C TYR A 95 7.59 2.09 -2.48
N PHE A 96 6.51 2.40 -3.16
CA PHE A 96 6.12 1.65 -4.34
C PHE A 96 5.76 2.60 -5.49
N CYS A 97 5.98 2.11 -6.70
CA CYS A 97 5.69 2.81 -7.93
C CYS A 97 4.63 2.03 -8.71
N LEU A 98 3.67 2.73 -9.30
CA LEU A 98 2.69 2.15 -10.23
C LEU A 98 2.76 2.88 -11.56
N LEU A 99 3.03 2.14 -12.63
CA LEU A 99 2.92 2.61 -14.02
C LEU A 99 1.61 2.12 -14.62
N VAL A 100 0.81 3.01 -15.17
CA VAL A 100 -0.42 2.64 -15.87
C VAL A 100 -0.10 2.26 -17.31
N LEU A 101 -0.36 1.01 -17.69
CA LEU A 101 -0.36 0.56 -19.09
C LEU A 101 -1.74 0.77 -19.72
N ARG A 102 -2.79 0.44 -18.98
CA ARG A 102 -4.19 0.62 -19.38
C ARG A 102 -5.04 0.91 -18.15
N LYS A 103 -5.73 2.05 -18.15
CA LYS A 103 -6.72 2.37 -17.13
C LYS A 103 -8.01 1.57 -17.36
N ALA A 104 -8.84 1.45 -16.32
CA ALA A 104 -10.18 0.92 -16.49
C ALA A 104 -11.01 1.85 -17.38
N MET A 105 -11.71 1.29 -18.36
CA MET A 105 -12.60 2.05 -19.25
C MET A 105 -13.96 2.35 -18.61
N CYS A 106 -14.29 1.68 -17.51
CA CYS A 106 -15.39 2.06 -16.62
C CYS A 106 -15.01 3.27 -15.76
N LYS A 107 -15.96 3.85 -15.03
CA LYS A 107 -15.70 4.96 -14.10
C LYS A 107 -15.01 4.53 -12.79
N GLY A 108 -14.66 3.24 -12.64
CA GLY A 108 -14.04 2.66 -11.45
C GLY A 108 -12.51 2.59 -11.53
N GLY A 109 -11.90 2.04 -10.48
CA GLY A 109 -10.45 1.77 -10.42
C GLY A 109 -9.58 2.98 -10.07
N ALA A 110 -10.21 4.08 -9.64
CA ALA A 110 -9.48 5.26 -9.15
C ALA A 110 -8.68 4.91 -7.88
N SER A 111 -7.48 5.44 -7.76
CA SER A 111 -6.68 5.38 -6.54
C SER A 111 -7.26 6.32 -5.50
N ILE A 112 -7.25 5.91 -4.24
CA ILE A 112 -7.65 6.70 -3.08
C ILE A 112 -6.42 6.88 -2.23
N LEU A 113 -6.15 8.10 -1.79
CA LEU A 113 -4.97 8.45 -1.00
C LEU A 113 -5.37 9.25 0.22
N LEU A 114 -4.65 9.05 1.32
CA LEU A 114 -4.76 9.82 2.54
C LEU A 114 -3.39 9.87 3.22
N SER A 115 -2.89 11.05 3.57
CA SER A 115 -1.62 11.13 4.30
C SER A 115 -1.79 10.77 5.78
N ALA A 116 -0.70 10.31 6.41
CA ALA A 116 -0.64 10.10 7.86
C ALA A 116 -0.97 11.38 8.64
N GLU A 117 -0.51 12.53 8.14
CA GLU A 117 -0.80 13.85 8.74
C GLU A 117 -2.30 14.17 8.70
N GLN A 118 -2.94 13.97 7.55
CA GLN A 118 -4.39 14.15 7.39
C GLN A 118 -5.17 13.22 8.32
N PHE A 119 -4.78 11.94 8.41
CA PHE A 119 -5.38 10.99 9.34
C PHE A 119 -5.26 11.46 10.79
N VAL A 120 -4.08 11.89 11.23
CA VAL A 120 -3.86 12.41 12.59
C VAL A 120 -4.66 13.69 12.83
N SER A 121 -4.78 14.55 11.81
CA SER A 121 -5.63 15.76 11.90
C SER A 121 -7.10 15.42 12.13
N GLU A 122 -7.65 14.44 11.43
CA GLU A 122 -9.03 13.96 11.66
C GLU A 122 -9.17 13.29 13.03
N LEU A 123 -8.20 12.47 13.41
CA LEU A 123 -8.19 11.80 14.71
C LEU A 123 -8.30 12.81 15.88
N ARG A 124 -7.56 13.93 15.80
CA ARG A 124 -7.56 14.97 16.82
C ARG A 124 -8.87 15.76 16.96
N LYS A 125 -9.79 15.64 16.00
CA LYS A 125 -11.13 16.23 16.08
C LYS A 125 -12.09 15.37 16.89
N GLU A 126 -11.77 14.12 17.13
CA GLU A 126 -12.59 13.21 17.93
C GLU A 126 -12.52 13.57 19.42
N GLU A 127 -13.60 13.35 20.16
CA GLU A 127 -13.66 13.60 21.61
C GLU A 127 -12.53 12.89 22.38
N LYS A 128 -12.22 11.64 22.02
CA LYS A 128 -11.14 10.85 22.61
C LYS A 128 -9.87 10.84 21.74
N GLY A 129 -9.74 11.76 20.79
CA GLY A 129 -8.72 11.74 19.77
C GLY A 129 -7.30 11.74 20.31
N ALA A 130 -7.00 12.59 21.31
CA ALA A 130 -5.68 12.65 21.92
C ALA A 130 -5.29 11.32 22.61
N ARG A 131 -6.23 10.68 23.32
CA ARG A 131 -5.97 9.37 23.95
C ARG A 131 -5.81 8.28 22.91
N THR A 132 -6.62 8.30 21.87
CA THR A 132 -6.50 7.34 20.75
C THR A 132 -5.15 7.50 20.05
N GLU A 133 -4.72 8.73 19.75
CA GLU A 133 -3.40 8.98 19.16
C GLU A 133 -2.27 8.44 20.03
N GLU A 134 -2.33 8.69 21.34
CA GLU A 134 -1.35 8.17 22.31
C GLU A 134 -1.28 6.62 22.24
N ILE A 135 -2.41 5.93 22.23
CA ILE A 135 -2.46 4.46 22.15
C ILE A 135 -1.87 3.97 20.83
N LEU A 136 -2.23 4.59 19.70
CA LEU A 136 -1.71 4.21 18.39
C LEU A 136 -0.19 4.43 18.26
N ARG A 137 0.38 5.37 19.05
CA ARG A 137 1.81 5.69 19.08
C ARG A 137 2.62 4.89 20.08
N THR A 138 1.99 4.33 21.12
CA THR A 138 2.72 3.73 22.26
C THR A 138 2.44 2.27 22.46
N LYS A 139 1.30 1.77 22.04
CA LYS A 139 0.94 0.34 22.18
C LYS A 139 1.08 -0.39 20.84
N PRO A 140 1.81 -1.52 20.77
CA PRO A 140 1.96 -2.30 19.55
C PRO A 140 0.65 -3.03 19.22
N PHE A 141 0.28 -3.03 17.95
CA PHE A 141 -0.86 -3.78 17.42
C PHE A 141 -0.39 -5.04 16.68
N PRO A 142 -1.19 -6.11 16.68
CA PRO A 142 -0.88 -7.32 15.95
C PRO A 142 -1.29 -7.17 14.47
N PHE A 143 -0.46 -7.69 13.57
CA PHE A 143 -0.72 -7.79 12.15
C PHE A 143 -0.63 -9.26 11.74
N SER A 144 -1.73 -9.84 11.28
CA SER A 144 -1.76 -11.22 10.79
C SER A 144 -0.78 -11.39 9.63
N VAL A 145 0.08 -12.39 9.72
CA VAL A 145 1.00 -12.77 8.66
C VAL A 145 0.26 -13.72 7.72
N PRO A 146 0.12 -13.40 6.42
CA PRO A 146 -0.45 -14.34 5.47
C PRO A 146 0.30 -15.67 5.49
N SER A 147 -0.42 -16.79 5.39
CA SER A 147 0.16 -18.14 5.55
C SER A 147 1.33 -18.44 4.60
N ILE A 148 1.33 -17.83 3.41
CA ILE A 148 2.43 -17.94 2.44
C ILE A 148 3.74 -17.29 2.90
N PHE A 149 3.68 -16.41 3.92
CA PHE A 149 4.84 -15.72 4.50
C PHE A 149 5.12 -16.17 5.94
N ALA A 150 4.29 -17.08 6.49
CA ALA A 150 4.48 -17.60 7.82
C ALA A 150 5.80 -18.38 7.90
N LYS A 151 6.62 -18.07 8.91
CA LYS A 151 7.95 -18.68 9.10
C LYS A 151 7.88 -20.06 9.74
N ASN A 152 6.71 -20.43 10.29
CA ASN A 152 6.54 -21.73 10.93
C ASN A 152 6.23 -22.80 9.88
N ALA A 153 6.95 -23.95 9.97
CA ALA A 153 6.79 -25.08 9.05
C ALA A 153 5.42 -25.79 9.15
N GLU A 154 4.62 -25.47 10.16
CA GLU A 154 3.34 -26.11 10.46
C GLU A 154 2.15 -25.32 9.89
N GLY A 155 2.37 -24.16 9.24
CA GLY A 155 1.33 -23.32 8.69
C GLY A 155 0.35 -22.75 9.73
N ARG A 156 0.76 -22.69 11.01
CA ARG A 156 -0.06 -22.10 12.07
C ARG A 156 -0.23 -20.60 11.86
N PRO A 157 -1.37 -20.02 12.25
CA PRO A 157 -1.53 -18.58 12.21
C PRO A 157 -0.42 -17.88 12.99
N GLU A 158 0.12 -16.84 12.39
CA GLU A 158 1.18 -15.99 12.95
C GLU A 158 0.76 -14.53 12.90
N TYR A 159 1.32 -13.72 13.80
CA TYR A 159 1.24 -12.27 13.68
C TYR A 159 2.57 -11.61 14.01
N SER A 160 2.84 -10.50 13.38
CA SER A 160 3.88 -9.54 13.79
C SER A 160 3.26 -8.45 14.65
N THR A 161 4.07 -7.67 15.34
CA THR A 161 3.61 -6.54 16.13
C THR A 161 4.26 -5.24 15.70
N GLY A 162 3.56 -4.13 15.84
CA GLY A 162 4.12 -2.81 15.56
C GLY A 162 3.17 -1.69 15.96
N LEU A 163 3.72 -0.49 16.05
CA LEU A 163 2.93 0.72 16.27
C LEU A 163 2.16 1.07 14.99
N ILE A 164 0.94 1.56 15.15
CA ILE A 164 0.16 2.10 14.01
C ILE A 164 0.72 3.47 13.62
N LEU A 165 1.06 4.31 14.58
CA LEU A 165 1.69 5.62 14.35
C LEU A 165 3.08 5.65 14.98
N LYS A 166 4.08 6.11 14.21
CA LYS A 166 5.44 6.35 14.70
C LYS A 166 6.01 7.57 14.00
N ASP A 167 6.34 8.60 14.76
CA ASP A 167 6.78 9.89 14.20
C ASP A 167 5.76 10.43 13.18
N GLU A 168 6.15 10.63 11.93
CA GLU A 168 5.31 11.02 10.81
C GLU A 168 4.75 9.83 10.00
N HIS A 169 5.04 8.60 10.44
CA HIS A 169 4.71 7.38 9.71
C HIS A 169 3.43 6.75 10.22
N ILE A 170 2.75 6.07 9.32
CA ILE A 170 1.59 5.22 9.60
C ILE A 170 1.84 3.81 9.07
N ARG A 171 1.44 2.80 9.83
CA ARG A 171 1.41 1.39 9.46
C ARG A 171 0.02 0.87 9.75
N PHE A 172 -0.77 0.66 8.72
CA PHE A 172 -2.18 0.30 8.91
C PHE A 172 -2.69 -0.65 7.83
N ARG A 173 -3.39 -1.68 8.28
CA ARG A 173 -4.13 -2.58 7.42
C ARG A 173 -5.26 -3.23 8.24
N SER A 174 -6.50 -2.79 8.02
CA SER A 174 -7.64 -3.15 8.85
C SER A 174 -7.89 -4.65 8.91
N ASP A 175 -7.95 -5.33 7.76
CA ASP A 175 -8.16 -6.77 7.64
C ASP A 175 -7.08 -7.59 8.38
N SER A 176 -5.82 -7.19 8.26
CA SER A 176 -4.69 -7.85 8.92
C SER A 176 -4.76 -7.71 10.44
N ILE A 177 -5.07 -6.51 10.95
CA ILE A 177 -5.20 -6.25 12.40
C ILE A 177 -6.42 -6.98 12.96
N GLU A 178 -7.58 -6.91 12.28
CA GLU A 178 -8.81 -7.60 12.71
C GLU A 178 -8.62 -9.11 12.79
N ASN A 179 -8.04 -9.71 11.75
CA ASN A 179 -7.76 -11.15 11.72
C ASN A 179 -6.82 -11.55 12.86
N ALA A 180 -5.78 -10.77 13.14
CA ALA A 180 -4.87 -11.03 14.24
C ALA A 180 -5.57 -10.91 15.61
N MET A 181 -6.38 -9.87 15.82
CA MET A 181 -7.14 -9.69 17.08
C MET A 181 -8.20 -10.78 17.30
N GLN A 182 -8.77 -11.34 16.24
CA GLN A 182 -9.73 -12.45 16.31
C GLN A 182 -9.02 -13.77 16.66
N THR A 183 -7.91 -14.05 15.98
CA THR A 183 -7.14 -15.29 16.16
C THR A 183 -6.38 -15.30 17.47
N PHE A 184 -5.92 -14.15 17.94
CA PHE A 184 -5.12 -13.96 19.16
C PHE A 184 -5.76 -12.90 20.07
N PRO A 185 -6.90 -13.20 20.73
CA PRO A 185 -7.66 -12.20 21.48
C PRO A 185 -6.89 -11.52 22.62
N SER A 186 -5.89 -12.17 23.19
CA SER A 186 -5.02 -11.62 24.24
C SER A 186 -3.90 -10.72 23.74
N SER A 187 -3.74 -10.57 22.41
CA SER A 187 -2.69 -9.72 21.82
C SER A 187 -2.94 -8.22 22.00
N VAL A 188 -4.16 -7.82 22.36
CA VAL A 188 -4.57 -6.44 22.57
C VAL A 188 -5.48 -6.31 23.79
N ASP A 189 -5.43 -5.16 24.47
CA ASP A 189 -6.35 -4.81 25.55
C ASP A 189 -7.62 -4.07 25.03
N ALA A 190 -8.50 -3.69 25.95
CA ALA A 190 -9.76 -3.00 25.62
C ALA A 190 -9.52 -1.60 25.02
N GLU A 191 -8.51 -0.87 25.51
CA GLU A 191 -8.19 0.47 24.99
C GLU A 191 -7.65 0.40 23.56
N GLN A 192 -6.83 -0.61 23.25
CA GLN A 192 -6.33 -0.83 21.87
C GLN A 192 -7.48 -1.17 20.92
N ARG A 193 -8.45 -2.00 21.37
CA ARG A 193 -9.63 -2.31 20.54
C ARG A 193 -10.46 -1.06 20.24
N GLU A 194 -10.68 -0.22 21.27
CA GLU A 194 -11.40 1.04 21.09
C GLU A 194 -10.64 1.99 20.15
N ALA A 195 -9.32 2.14 20.35
CA ALA A 195 -8.48 2.99 19.51
C ALA A 195 -8.46 2.52 18.05
N PHE A 196 -8.38 1.21 17.82
CA PHE A 196 -8.46 0.64 16.48
C PHE A 196 -9.83 0.89 15.83
N ALA A 197 -10.92 0.71 16.57
CA ALA A 197 -12.27 0.96 16.05
C ALA A 197 -12.47 2.42 15.63
N VAL A 198 -11.94 3.38 16.43
CA VAL A 198 -11.96 4.81 16.08
C VAL A 198 -11.14 5.05 14.81
N ALA A 199 -9.90 4.53 14.74
CA ALA A 199 -9.05 4.68 13.56
C ALA A 199 -9.70 4.13 12.30
N LYS A 200 -10.28 2.92 12.36
CA LYS A 200 -10.97 2.29 11.24
C LYS A 200 -12.16 3.12 10.76
N ARG A 201 -12.97 3.64 11.68
CA ARG A 201 -14.12 4.50 11.35
C ARG A 201 -13.68 5.77 10.64
N ILE A 202 -12.66 6.46 11.16
CA ILE A 202 -12.12 7.68 10.54
C ILE A 202 -11.65 7.37 9.11
N LEU A 203 -10.91 6.29 8.90
CA LEU A 203 -10.40 5.92 7.58
C LEU A 203 -11.51 5.55 6.59
N ALA A 204 -12.65 5.04 7.06
CA ALA A 204 -13.81 4.74 6.21
C ALA A 204 -14.59 6.01 5.80
N ASP A 205 -14.66 7.01 6.67
CA ASP A 205 -15.61 8.13 6.53
C ASP A 205 -14.96 9.49 6.27
N THR A 206 -13.61 9.59 6.32
CA THR A 206 -12.93 10.89 6.19
C THR A 206 -13.15 11.55 4.83
N PRO A 207 -13.53 12.85 4.81
CA PRO A 207 -13.66 13.61 3.56
C PRO A 207 -12.29 14.04 2.97
N LEU A 208 -11.18 13.81 3.67
CA LEU A 208 -9.85 14.25 3.26
C LEU A 208 -9.17 13.32 2.24
N THR A 209 -9.82 12.23 1.86
CA THR A 209 -9.28 11.33 0.83
C THR A 209 -9.19 12.03 -0.51
N GLU A 210 -8.02 11.94 -1.13
CA GLU A 210 -7.83 12.33 -2.53
C GLU A 210 -8.14 11.14 -3.44
N THR A 211 -8.93 11.37 -4.48
CA THR A 211 -9.26 10.35 -5.48
C THR A 211 -8.61 10.73 -6.81
N LEU A 212 -7.77 9.84 -7.33
CA LEU A 212 -6.98 10.06 -8.55
C LEU A 212 -7.30 9.00 -9.61
N MET A 213 -7.56 9.45 -10.84
CA MET A 213 -7.60 8.57 -12.02
C MET A 213 -6.33 8.83 -12.82
N LEU A 214 -5.46 7.83 -12.84
CA LEU A 214 -4.19 7.90 -13.59
C LEU A 214 -4.41 7.52 -15.05
N GLU A 215 -3.67 8.20 -15.94
CA GLU A 215 -3.69 7.97 -17.38
C GLU A 215 -2.58 6.98 -17.81
N PRO A 216 -2.73 6.30 -18.97
CA PRO A 216 -1.67 5.46 -19.52
C PRO A 216 -0.36 6.24 -19.70
N GLY A 217 0.75 5.65 -19.23
CA GLY A 217 2.09 6.25 -19.24
C GLY A 217 2.43 7.07 -17.99
N GLU A 218 1.47 7.38 -17.14
CA GLU A 218 1.75 8.01 -15.84
C GLU A 218 2.32 7.03 -14.83
N VAL A 219 3.29 7.49 -14.05
CA VAL A 219 3.84 6.79 -12.89
C VAL A 219 3.46 7.55 -11.63
N ILE A 220 2.81 6.87 -10.69
CA ILE A 220 2.67 7.36 -9.33
C ILE A 220 3.72 6.71 -8.44
N ILE A 221 4.41 7.52 -7.64
CA ILE A 221 5.38 7.10 -6.63
C ILE A 221 4.79 7.44 -5.27
N ILE A 222 4.73 6.49 -4.37
CA ILE A 222 4.08 6.63 -3.07
C ILE A 222 5.05 6.21 -1.97
N ASP A 223 5.28 7.10 -1.00
CA ASP A 223 5.91 6.77 0.28
C ASP A 223 4.95 5.91 1.09
N ASN A 224 5.26 4.63 1.20
CA ASN A 224 4.40 3.63 1.85
C ASN A 224 4.29 3.83 3.37
N LYS A 225 5.16 4.62 3.96
CA LYS A 225 5.15 4.94 5.40
C LYS A 225 4.35 6.19 5.72
N LYS A 226 4.13 7.08 4.73
CA LYS A 226 3.45 8.36 4.92
C LYS A 226 2.07 8.43 4.29
N ILE A 227 1.78 7.58 3.30
CA ILE A 227 0.53 7.60 2.54
C ILE A 227 -0.19 6.27 2.66
N LEU A 228 -1.39 6.34 3.23
CA LEU A 228 -2.39 5.30 3.09
C LEU A 228 -2.97 5.34 1.68
N HIS A 229 -3.09 4.19 1.06
CA HIS A 229 -3.62 4.08 -0.28
C HIS A 229 -4.70 3.01 -0.37
N GLY A 230 -5.60 3.21 -1.30
CA GLY A 230 -6.70 2.32 -1.60
C GLY A 230 -7.09 2.42 -3.06
N ARG A 231 -8.18 1.76 -3.42
CA ARG A 231 -8.67 1.76 -4.79
C ARG A 231 -10.17 1.54 -4.82
N LYS A 232 -10.88 2.36 -5.59
CA LYS A 232 -12.29 2.12 -5.90
C LYS A 232 -12.46 0.84 -6.72
N SER A 233 -13.56 0.14 -6.51
CA SER A 233 -13.94 -1.02 -7.31
C SER A 233 -13.99 -0.68 -8.81
N PHE A 234 -13.82 -1.69 -9.67
CA PHE A 234 -13.91 -1.55 -11.12
C PHE A 234 -14.40 -2.85 -11.76
N GLU A 235 -14.96 -2.74 -12.98
CA GLU A 235 -15.51 -3.88 -13.72
C GLU A 235 -14.66 -4.26 -14.94
N ASP A 236 -13.79 -3.35 -15.42
CA ASP A 236 -12.96 -3.58 -16.60
C ASP A 236 -11.74 -4.45 -16.29
N GLU A 237 -11.80 -5.71 -16.66
CA GLU A 237 -10.73 -6.69 -16.48
C GLU A 237 -9.46 -6.41 -17.29
N ASN A 238 -9.56 -5.54 -18.28
CA ASN A 238 -8.41 -5.15 -19.08
C ASN A 238 -7.55 -4.06 -18.41
N ARG A 239 -7.98 -3.55 -17.23
CA ARG A 239 -7.14 -2.65 -16.43
C ARG A 239 -5.79 -3.31 -16.17
N HIS A 240 -4.69 -2.61 -16.50
CA HIS A 240 -3.35 -3.16 -16.37
C HIS A 240 -2.36 -2.11 -15.89
N LEU A 241 -1.75 -2.35 -14.75
CA LEU A 241 -0.65 -1.55 -14.21
C LEU A 241 0.56 -2.44 -13.98
N LEU A 242 1.73 -1.81 -13.95
CA LEU A 242 2.96 -2.43 -13.47
C LEU A 242 3.31 -1.83 -12.10
N ARG A 243 3.76 -2.68 -11.17
CA ARG A 243 4.19 -2.28 -9.85
C ARG A 243 5.64 -2.65 -9.60
N ILE A 244 6.39 -1.76 -8.99
CA ILE A 244 7.72 -1.99 -8.44
C ILE A 244 7.71 -1.49 -7.00
N ARG A 245 8.29 -2.28 -6.08
CA ARG A 245 8.51 -1.90 -4.69
C ARG A 245 9.96 -1.54 -4.50
N LEU A 246 10.23 -0.52 -3.69
CA LEU A 246 11.58 0.02 -3.48
C LEU A 246 11.91 0.08 -1.99
N GLN A 247 13.15 -0.25 -1.69
CA GLN A 247 13.79 0.04 -0.43
C GLN A 247 14.74 1.21 -0.61
N ASN A 248 14.84 2.12 0.37
CA ASN A 248 15.86 3.16 0.39
C ASN A 248 17.25 2.54 0.32
N THR A 249 18.15 3.19 -0.39
CA THR A 249 19.58 2.82 -0.45
C THR A 249 20.35 3.42 0.70
#